data_87c588c44c596a27da9758452dd28a53
#
_entry.id   87c588c44c596a27da9758452dd28a53
#
_cell.length_a   1.000
_cell.length_b   1.000
_cell.length_c   1.000
_cell.angle_alpha   90.00
_cell.angle_beta   90.00
_cell.angle_gamma   90.00
#
_symmetry.space_group_name_H-M   'P 1'
#
loop_
_entity.id
_entity.type
_entity.pdbx_description
1 polymer ?
#
loop_
_entity_poly.entity_id
_entity_poly.type
_entity_poly.pdbx_seq_one_letter_code
_entity_poly.pdbx_strand_id
1 'polypeptide(L)'
;MANTKSAEKRNRQAQKRRARNINVRTTVKDAVKSLRDTLTTNDTAKTGDALKAATRTINKAASKGVIHKRAASRRISRLAKATNRAKAAAK
;
A
#
# COMPACT_ATOMS: atom_id res chain seq x y z
N MET A 1 -34.90 -10.18 -6.12
CA MET A 1 -34.37 -10.46 -4.78
C MET A 1 -33.43 -11.67 -4.80
N ALA A 2 -32.32 -11.58 -4.11
CA ALA A 2 -31.36 -12.67 -4.06
C ALA A 2 -31.79 -13.74 -3.09
N ASN A 3 -32.89 -14.43 -3.44
CA ASN A 3 -33.48 -15.46 -2.58
C ASN A 3 -32.94 -16.85 -2.84
N THR A 4 -31.95 -16.99 -3.73
CA THR A 4 -31.35 -18.28 -3.99
C THR A 4 -30.14 -18.47 -3.08
N LYS A 5 -29.91 -19.70 -2.65
CA LYS A 5 -28.76 -20.04 -1.82
C LYS A 5 -27.43 -19.64 -2.49
N SER A 6 -27.34 -19.75 -3.82
CA SER A 6 -26.15 -19.37 -4.58
C SER A 6 -25.92 -17.87 -4.56
N ALA A 7 -26.97 -17.04 -4.61
CA ALA A 7 -26.85 -15.59 -4.52
C ALA A 7 -26.41 -15.16 -3.12
N GLU A 8 -26.94 -15.79 -2.08
CA GLU A 8 -26.52 -15.54 -0.70
C GLU A 8 -25.05 -15.89 -0.49
N LYS A 9 -24.60 -17.01 -1.05
CA LYS A 9 -23.21 -17.44 -0.97
C LYS A 9 -22.29 -16.45 -1.67
N ARG A 10 -22.67 -15.99 -2.87
CA ARG A 10 -21.91 -14.96 -3.60
C ARG A 10 -21.81 -13.68 -2.81
N ASN A 11 -22.90 -13.27 -2.18
CA ASN A 11 -22.91 -12.06 -1.36
C ASN A 11 -21.96 -12.16 -0.17
N ARG A 12 -21.98 -13.29 0.55
CA ARG A 12 -21.04 -13.53 1.65
C ARG A 12 -19.60 -13.52 1.19
N GLN A 13 -19.29 -14.15 0.05
CA GLN A 13 -17.96 -14.16 -0.53
C GLN A 13 -17.51 -12.75 -0.93
N ALA A 14 -18.41 -11.97 -1.54
CA ALA A 14 -18.13 -10.59 -1.91
C ALA A 14 -17.83 -9.72 -0.69
N GLN A 15 -18.58 -9.89 0.40
CA GLN A 15 -18.35 -9.17 1.65
C GLN A 15 -16.98 -9.51 2.25
N LYS A 16 -16.60 -10.79 2.25
CA LYS A 16 -15.28 -11.23 2.73
C LYS A 16 -14.14 -10.63 1.91
N ARG A 17 -14.29 -10.64 0.58
CA ARG A 17 -13.29 -10.05 -0.32
C ARG A 17 -13.17 -8.55 -0.08
N ARG A 18 -14.28 -7.87 0.08
CA ARG A 18 -14.31 -6.42 0.34
C ARG A 18 -13.58 -6.09 1.64
N ALA A 19 -13.86 -6.84 2.71
CA ALA A 19 -13.18 -6.64 3.99
C ALA A 19 -11.68 -6.86 3.87
N ARG A 20 -11.26 -7.93 3.18
CA ARG A 20 -9.85 -8.22 2.92
C ARG A 20 -9.19 -7.11 2.12
N ASN A 21 -9.86 -6.63 1.07
CA ASN A 21 -9.32 -5.58 0.21
C ASN A 21 -9.18 -4.26 0.96
N ILE A 22 -10.14 -3.92 1.82
CA ILE A 22 -10.07 -2.73 2.66
C ILE A 22 -8.86 -2.82 3.59
N ASN A 23 -8.63 -3.99 4.21
CA ASN A 23 -7.49 -4.21 5.09
C ASN A 23 -6.16 -4.03 4.35
N VAL A 24 -6.05 -4.58 3.13
CA VAL A 24 -4.83 -4.43 2.31
C VAL A 24 -4.61 -2.97 1.95
N ARG A 25 -5.64 -2.25 1.54
CA ARG A 25 -5.54 -0.82 1.21
C ARG A 25 -5.12 0.01 2.42
N THR A 26 -5.67 -0.29 3.59
CA THR A 26 -5.30 0.39 4.83
C THR A 26 -3.83 0.14 5.17
N THR A 27 -3.36 -1.09 5.01
CA THR A 27 -1.95 -1.45 5.22
C THR A 27 -1.03 -0.65 4.30
N VAL A 28 -1.40 -0.49 3.03
CA VAL A 28 -0.64 0.32 2.06
C VAL A 28 -0.60 1.78 2.49
N LYS A 29 -1.74 2.36 2.88
CA LYS A 29 -1.81 3.75 3.34
C LYS A 29 -0.94 3.96 4.58
N ASP A 30 -0.98 3.03 5.52
CA ASP A 30 -0.18 3.12 6.75
C ASP A 30 1.32 3.06 6.45
N ALA A 31 1.74 2.19 5.53
CA ALA A 31 3.14 2.08 5.12
C ALA A 31 3.62 3.37 4.45
N VAL A 32 2.81 3.96 3.56
CA VAL A 32 3.12 5.23 2.90
C VAL A 32 3.19 6.36 3.93
N LYS A 33 2.27 6.42 4.87
CA LYS A 33 2.26 7.41 5.93
C LYS A 33 3.51 7.31 6.81
N SER A 34 3.88 6.09 7.18
CA SER A 34 5.10 5.85 7.98
C SER A 34 6.34 6.36 7.25
N LEU A 35 6.45 6.12 5.95
CA LEU A 35 7.55 6.63 5.15
C LEU A 35 7.57 8.17 5.13
N ARG A 36 6.41 8.79 4.90
CA ARG A 36 6.30 10.26 4.89
C ARG A 36 6.69 10.86 6.23
N ASP A 37 6.29 10.22 7.33
CA ASP A 37 6.65 10.68 8.67
C ASP A 37 8.16 10.61 8.88
N THR A 38 8.84 9.58 8.40
CA THR A 38 10.31 9.50 8.49
C THR A 38 10.99 10.55 7.62
N LEU A 39 10.39 10.91 6.48
CA LEU A 39 10.91 11.97 5.62
C LEU A 39 10.82 13.33 6.30
N THR A 40 9.75 13.60 7.04
CA THR A 40 9.59 14.86 7.78
C THR A 40 10.55 14.96 8.95
N THR A 41 10.91 13.86 9.59
CA THR A 41 11.85 13.85 10.70
C THR A 41 13.32 13.85 10.26
N ASN A 42 13.58 13.73 8.96
CA ASN A 42 14.94 13.68 8.39
C ASN A 42 15.82 12.55 8.94
N ASP A 43 15.21 11.46 9.37
CA ASP A 43 15.95 10.29 9.87
C ASP A 43 16.32 9.40 8.68
N THR A 44 17.51 9.59 8.13
CA THR A 44 17.97 8.88 6.93
C THR A 44 18.09 7.37 7.13
N ALA A 45 18.39 6.92 8.35
CA ALA A 45 18.50 5.49 8.65
C ALA A 45 17.12 4.81 8.60
N LYS A 46 16.11 5.42 9.22
CA LYS A 46 14.74 4.88 9.23
C LYS A 46 14.07 5.03 7.87
N THR A 47 14.44 6.05 7.10
CA THR A 47 13.86 6.30 5.78
C THR A 47 14.13 5.15 4.82
N GLY A 48 15.34 4.61 4.79
CA GLY A 48 15.68 3.46 3.94
C GLY A 48 14.85 2.24 4.25
N ASP A 49 14.72 1.91 5.53
CA ASP A 49 13.92 0.76 5.97
C ASP A 49 12.43 0.98 5.71
N ALA A 50 11.93 2.19 5.94
CA ALA A 50 10.54 2.54 5.68
C ALA A 50 10.22 2.46 4.18
N LEU A 51 11.14 2.87 3.30
CA LEU A 51 10.98 2.76 1.85
C LEU A 51 10.90 1.29 1.43
N LYS A 52 11.77 0.44 1.95
CA LYS A 52 11.74 -1.01 1.66
C LYS A 52 10.44 -1.63 2.12
N ALA A 53 9.97 -1.29 3.32
CA ALA A 53 8.73 -1.80 3.86
C ALA A 53 7.53 -1.35 3.01
N ALA A 54 7.49 -0.08 2.62
CA ALA A 54 6.42 0.46 1.78
C ALA A 54 6.42 -0.21 0.40
N THR A 55 7.59 -0.37 -0.22
CA THR A 55 7.73 -1.05 -1.52
C THR A 55 7.21 -2.48 -1.45
N ARG A 56 7.59 -3.21 -0.41
CA ARG A 56 7.13 -4.58 -0.20
C ARG A 56 5.61 -4.66 -0.03
N THR A 57 5.05 -3.76 0.77
CA THR A 57 3.61 -3.71 1.03
C THR A 57 2.83 -3.41 -0.25
N ILE A 58 3.29 -2.44 -1.04
CA ILE A 58 2.65 -2.06 -2.31
C ILE A 58 2.73 -3.21 -3.32
N ASN A 59 3.89 -3.87 -3.42
CA ASN A 59 4.06 -5.02 -4.32
C ASN A 59 3.17 -6.19 -3.92
N LYS A 60 3.02 -6.46 -2.63
CA LYS A 60 2.10 -7.50 -2.15
C LYS A 60 0.66 -7.17 -2.51
N ALA A 61 0.25 -5.90 -2.36
CA ALA A 61 -1.10 -5.45 -2.72
C ALA A 61 -1.36 -5.63 -4.22
N ALA A 62 -0.37 -5.32 -5.06
CA ALA A 62 -0.46 -5.52 -6.51
C ALA A 62 -0.55 -7.01 -6.86
N SER A 63 0.24 -7.86 -6.17
CA SER A 63 0.21 -9.30 -6.36
C SER A 63 -1.15 -9.91 -6.01
N LYS A 64 -1.80 -9.36 -4.98
CA LYS A 64 -3.15 -9.81 -4.59
C LYS A 64 -4.25 -9.26 -5.49
N GLY A 65 -3.93 -8.37 -6.42
CA GLY A 65 -4.88 -7.77 -7.34
C GLY A 65 -5.69 -6.61 -6.75
N VAL A 66 -5.35 -6.14 -5.55
CA VAL A 66 -6.04 -5.01 -4.92
C VAL A 66 -5.64 -3.68 -5.57
N ILE A 67 -4.39 -3.59 -6.01
CA ILE A 67 -3.85 -2.43 -6.72
C ILE A 67 -3.32 -2.91 -8.07
N HIS A 68 -3.58 -2.16 -9.13
CA HIS A 68 -3.05 -2.48 -10.45
C HIS A 68 -1.52 -2.33 -10.46
N LYS A 69 -0.83 -3.20 -11.20
CA LYS A 69 0.64 -3.20 -11.30
C LYS A 69 1.21 -1.84 -11.67
N ARG A 70 0.60 -1.15 -12.64
CA ARG A 70 1.06 0.17 -13.08
C ARG A 70 0.90 1.22 -11.99
N ALA A 71 -0.20 1.17 -11.25
CA ALA A 71 -0.42 2.07 -10.12
C ALA A 71 0.61 1.81 -9.02
N ALA A 72 0.90 0.54 -8.75
CA ALA A 72 1.92 0.16 -7.77
C ALA A 72 3.30 0.69 -8.16
N SER A 73 3.70 0.48 -9.41
CA SER A 73 4.99 0.98 -9.93
C SER A 73 5.08 2.50 -9.82
N ARG A 74 4.00 3.20 -10.14
CA ARG A 74 3.93 4.66 -10.07
C ARG A 74 4.10 5.16 -8.64
N ARG A 75 3.42 4.52 -7.69
CA ARG A 75 3.52 4.88 -6.27
C ARG A 75 4.93 4.63 -5.73
N ILE A 76 5.52 3.49 -6.05
CA ILE A 76 6.88 3.14 -5.63
C ILE A 76 7.88 4.16 -6.18
N SER A 77 7.77 4.50 -7.47
CA SER A 77 8.64 5.48 -8.12
C SER A 77 8.55 6.85 -7.43
N ARG A 78 7.34 7.32 -7.13
CA ARG A 78 7.13 8.59 -6.44
C ARG A 78 7.73 8.59 -5.04
N LEU A 79 7.56 7.51 -4.31
CA LEU A 79 8.11 7.37 -2.97
C LEU A 79 9.63 7.33 -2.99
N ALA A 80 10.23 6.62 -3.94
CA ALA A 80 11.67 6.57 -4.12
C ALA A 80 12.24 7.95 -4.45
N LYS A 81 11.59 8.70 -5.33
CA LYS A 81 11.99 10.06 -5.68
C LYS A 81 11.91 11.00 -4.47
N ALA A 82 10.83 10.92 -3.70
CA ALA A 82 10.67 11.72 -2.48
C ALA A 82 11.76 11.41 -1.46
N THR A 83 12.10 10.13 -1.30
CA THR A 83 13.15 9.67 -0.40
C THR A 83 14.51 10.21 -0.84
N ASN A 84 14.83 10.14 -2.13
CA ASN A 84 16.09 10.65 -2.67
C ASN A 84 16.21 12.16 -2.52
N ARG A 85 15.11 12.89 -2.71
CA ARG A 85 15.10 14.35 -2.48
C ARG A 85 15.37 14.68 -1.02
N ALA A 86 14.77 13.96 -0.11
CA ALA A 86 14.97 14.17 1.33
C ALA A 86 16.39 13.88 1.73
N LYS A 87 17.01 12.82 1.19
CA LYS A 87 18.41 12.50 1.43
C LYS A 87 19.35 13.59 0.88
N ALA A 88 19.08 14.07 -0.30
CA ALA A 88 19.86 15.15 -0.91
C ALA A 88 19.75 16.45 -0.10
N ALA A 89 18.56 16.77 0.39
CA ALA A 89 18.32 17.95 1.21
C ALA A 89 18.98 17.85 2.59
N ALA A 90 19.12 16.62 3.12
CA ALA A 90 19.73 16.39 4.45
C ALA A 90 21.26 16.48 4.43
N LYS A 91 21.87 16.50 3.24
CA LYS A 91 23.31 16.71 3.10
C LYS A 91 23.60 18.21 3.10
#